data_a02484a465706733b5e38ff8eb0770bb
#
_entry.id   a02484a465706733b5e38ff8eb0770bb
#
_cell.length_a   1.000
_cell.length_b   1.000
_cell.length_c   1.000
_cell.angle_alpha   90.00
_cell.angle_beta   90.00
_cell.angle_gamma   90.00
#
_symmetry.space_group_name_H-M   'P 1'
#
loop_
_entity.id
_entity.type
_entity.pdbx_description
1 polymer ?
#
loop_
_entity_poly.entity_id
_entity_poly.type
_entity_poly.pdbx_seq_one_letter_code
_entity_poly.pdbx_strand_id
1 'polypeptide(L)'
;MELKEVWLVDYARTAFSRSRPRQPERDVFGEIRGDELLGGLILKFFDQKLADKGITKDDVDEVTVGSAMGVGENWSYGGRNPVFLGDFPFKTSSVFLDKQCGSAGAGMHMGIMEIMSGFSKCVLSTGVEHMTRVAMQNPHISPNMKIMNSKSEWYRPKIDFSTTSQMLQTAQKLYEEEIPNFTKEDLDKFGVRAHNLTVENTEKGWFKGEIIPIEGHAEGNVEEKMMIDRDMAARKSTLEGVSGLNRLSRPFYLEKNGGKDGYQKREGTLEGVITAGNSSPLNAGATACLLMEAEEAKKRGIEPMAKIVSIGFAGVDPTVMGRGPVPASEKALEYAGLTADDIDYWEINEAFTIVALNCMNAFNIPEEKVNVMGGSTAIGHPLGATMVRLPGTLARILKDKKAKYGIANACVGGGQGVAVLLENLDA
;
A
#
# COMPACT_ATOMS: atom_id res chain seq x y z
N MET A 1 10.93 -20.01 -24.45
CA MET A 1 10.67 -20.50 -23.08
C MET A 1 9.21 -20.19 -22.83
N GLU A 2 8.39 -21.16 -22.48
CA GLU A 2 7.00 -20.94 -22.13
C GLU A 2 6.96 -20.32 -20.73
N LEU A 3 6.17 -19.24 -20.56
CA LEU A 3 6.03 -18.57 -19.27
C LEU A 3 5.18 -19.42 -18.33
N LYS A 4 5.62 -19.54 -17.10
CA LYS A 4 4.93 -20.34 -16.09
C LYS A 4 3.84 -19.51 -15.39
N GLU A 5 2.77 -20.19 -14.98
CA GLU A 5 1.69 -19.58 -14.21
C GLU A 5 2.10 -19.39 -12.76
N VAL A 6 1.71 -18.25 -12.16
CA VAL A 6 2.05 -17.88 -10.78
C VAL A 6 0.80 -17.79 -9.93
N TRP A 7 0.82 -18.47 -8.79
CA TRP A 7 -0.24 -18.45 -7.81
C TRP A 7 0.16 -17.67 -6.56
N LEU A 8 -0.77 -16.85 -6.04
CA LEU A 8 -0.74 -16.34 -4.69
C LEU A 8 -1.32 -17.43 -3.78
N VAL A 9 -0.43 -18.11 -3.05
CA VAL A 9 -0.79 -19.27 -2.24
C VAL A 9 -1.46 -18.88 -0.94
N ASP A 10 -0.87 -17.95 -0.21
CA ASP A 10 -1.43 -17.41 1.03
C ASP A 10 -0.88 -16.02 1.34
N TYR A 11 -1.54 -15.35 2.27
CA TYR A 11 -1.26 -13.98 2.65
C TYR A 11 -1.52 -13.76 4.14
N ALA A 12 -0.69 -12.92 4.75
CA ALA A 12 -0.92 -12.42 6.10
C ALA A 12 -0.32 -11.02 6.27
N ARG A 13 -0.79 -10.32 7.30
CA ARG A 13 -0.26 -9.04 7.76
C ARG A 13 -0.30 -8.91 9.27
N THR A 14 0.45 -7.98 9.81
CA THR A 14 0.20 -7.48 11.16
C THR A 14 -1.05 -6.60 11.15
N ALA A 15 -1.61 -6.33 12.31
CA ALA A 15 -2.41 -5.13 12.46
C ALA A 15 -1.56 -3.90 12.07
N PHE A 16 -2.18 -2.84 11.55
CA PHE A 16 -1.50 -1.59 11.29
C PHE A 16 -1.69 -0.64 12.47
N SER A 17 -0.58 -0.22 13.05
CA SER A 17 -0.60 0.71 14.18
C SER A 17 -0.88 2.14 13.70
N ARG A 18 -1.04 3.04 14.64
CA ARG A 18 -1.11 4.47 14.37
C ARG A 18 0.22 5.13 14.76
N SER A 19 1.03 5.43 13.78
CA SER A 19 2.37 6.00 14.02
C SER A 19 2.35 7.36 14.69
N ARG A 20 3.31 7.55 15.62
CA ARG A 20 3.46 8.74 16.48
C ARG A 20 4.93 9.14 16.59
N PRO A 21 5.56 9.73 15.59
CA PRO A 21 7.00 10.02 15.61
C PRO A 21 7.46 10.90 16.77
N ARG A 22 6.57 11.75 17.31
CA ARG A 22 6.87 12.64 18.45
C ARG A 22 6.51 12.06 19.83
N GLN A 23 5.79 10.95 19.83
CA GLN A 23 5.28 10.27 21.03
C GLN A 23 5.27 8.76 20.77
N PRO A 24 6.47 8.13 20.59
CA PRO A 24 6.58 6.72 20.18
C PRO A 24 5.88 5.77 21.15
N GLU A 25 5.79 6.10 22.43
CA GLU A 25 5.05 5.36 23.46
C GLU A 25 3.54 5.24 23.17
N ARG A 26 3.00 6.07 22.27
CA ARG A 26 1.60 6.02 21.84
C ARG A 26 1.38 5.19 20.57
N ASP A 27 2.42 4.72 19.93
CA ASP A 27 2.34 3.72 18.87
C ASP A 27 2.50 2.33 19.49
N VAL A 28 1.49 1.50 19.40
CA VAL A 28 1.47 0.16 19.99
C VAL A 28 2.62 -0.75 19.55
N PHE A 29 3.31 -0.40 18.44
CA PHE A 29 4.54 -1.03 17.97
C PHE A 29 5.78 -0.14 18.16
N GLY A 30 5.65 0.95 18.90
CA GLY A 30 6.71 1.95 19.08
C GLY A 30 8.05 1.42 19.58
N GLU A 31 8.05 0.31 20.32
CA GLU A 31 9.25 -0.35 20.86
C GLU A 31 9.82 -1.46 19.97
N ILE A 32 9.18 -1.76 18.82
CA ILE A 32 9.60 -2.83 17.91
C ILE A 32 10.25 -2.19 16.68
N ARG A 33 11.37 -2.72 16.20
CA ARG A 33 11.97 -2.30 14.93
C ARG A 33 11.15 -2.81 13.74
N GLY A 34 11.26 -2.13 12.59
CA GLY A 34 10.57 -2.57 11.38
C GLY A 34 10.95 -3.98 10.93
N ASP A 35 12.23 -4.32 10.97
CA ASP A 35 12.73 -5.66 10.63
C ASP A 35 12.30 -6.75 11.64
N GLU A 36 12.21 -6.42 12.92
CA GLU A 36 11.67 -7.32 13.96
C GLU A 36 10.16 -7.57 13.77
N LEU A 37 9.41 -6.52 13.44
CA LEU A 37 7.97 -6.63 13.15
C LEU A 37 7.71 -7.56 11.96
N LEU A 38 8.51 -7.42 10.89
CA LEU A 38 8.41 -8.28 9.72
C LEU A 38 8.88 -9.71 10.03
N GLY A 39 10.00 -9.88 10.74
CA GLY A 39 10.50 -11.21 11.14
C GLY A 39 9.50 -11.95 12.00
N GLY A 40 8.90 -11.28 12.98
CA GLY A 40 7.84 -11.84 13.82
C GLY A 40 6.58 -12.25 13.03
N LEU A 41 6.20 -11.46 12.02
CA LEU A 41 5.12 -11.84 11.09
C LEU A 41 5.50 -13.09 10.29
N ILE A 42 6.69 -13.15 9.71
CA ILE A 42 7.15 -14.28 8.90
C ILE A 42 7.14 -15.57 9.70
N LEU A 43 7.69 -15.57 10.92
CA LEU A 43 7.69 -16.74 11.81
C LEU A 43 6.28 -17.31 12.00
N LYS A 44 5.34 -16.44 12.37
CA LYS A 44 3.95 -16.84 12.60
C LYS A 44 3.19 -17.18 11.32
N PHE A 45 3.53 -16.56 10.18
CA PHE A 45 2.90 -16.84 8.90
C PHE A 45 3.20 -18.29 8.46
N PHE A 46 4.46 -18.72 8.59
CA PHE A 46 4.84 -20.11 8.31
C PHE A 46 4.17 -21.08 9.28
N ASP A 47 4.16 -20.77 10.58
CA ASP A 47 3.57 -21.63 11.61
C ASP A 47 2.05 -21.76 11.48
N GLN A 48 1.34 -20.65 11.25
CA GLN A 48 -0.12 -20.61 11.36
C GLN A 48 -0.86 -20.78 10.02
N LYS A 49 -0.21 -20.57 8.87
CA LYS A 49 -0.88 -20.60 7.57
C LYS A 49 -0.20 -21.48 6.52
N LEU A 50 1.09 -21.72 6.62
CA LEU A 50 1.83 -22.47 5.63
C LEU A 50 2.17 -23.89 6.06
N ALA A 51 2.29 -24.14 7.38
CA ALA A 51 2.60 -25.45 7.92
C ALA A 51 1.58 -26.54 7.50
N ASP A 52 0.29 -26.23 7.59
CA ASP A 52 -0.77 -27.16 7.18
C ASP A 52 -0.79 -27.46 5.68
N LYS A 53 -0.16 -26.60 4.87
CA LYS A 53 0.06 -26.79 3.43
C LYS A 53 1.35 -27.57 3.12
N GLY A 54 2.09 -27.98 4.13
CA GLY A 54 3.38 -28.64 4.00
C GLY A 54 4.47 -27.76 3.40
N ILE A 55 4.35 -26.44 3.53
CA ILE A 55 5.31 -25.46 3.03
C ILE A 55 6.24 -25.04 4.18
N THR A 56 7.53 -25.14 3.92
CA THR A 56 8.58 -24.78 4.86
C THR A 56 9.44 -23.63 4.34
N LYS A 57 10.28 -23.06 5.19
CA LYS A 57 11.23 -22.00 4.79
C LYS A 57 12.31 -22.50 3.82
N ASP A 58 12.58 -23.81 3.81
CA ASP A 58 13.51 -24.45 2.85
C ASP A 58 13.00 -24.46 1.41
N ASP A 59 11.68 -24.33 1.23
CA ASP A 59 11.03 -24.24 -0.09
C ASP A 59 11.17 -22.88 -0.75
N VAL A 60 11.53 -21.83 0.02
CA VAL A 60 11.60 -20.44 -0.47
C VAL A 60 12.94 -20.17 -1.10
N ASP A 61 12.93 -19.82 -2.39
CA ASP A 61 14.13 -19.50 -3.18
C ASP A 61 14.59 -18.07 -2.89
N GLU A 62 13.65 -17.10 -2.83
CA GLU A 62 13.92 -15.68 -2.67
C GLU A 62 12.93 -15.04 -1.71
N VAL A 63 13.40 -14.08 -0.90
CA VAL A 63 12.56 -13.18 -0.09
C VAL A 63 12.69 -11.75 -0.61
N THR A 64 11.62 -11.16 -1.10
CA THR A 64 11.61 -9.75 -1.46
C THR A 64 11.08 -8.90 -0.31
N VAL A 65 11.76 -7.81 0.00
CA VAL A 65 11.42 -6.89 1.11
C VAL A 65 11.20 -5.49 0.57
N GLY A 66 9.97 -5.02 0.61
CA GLY A 66 9.59 -3.67 0.22
C GLY A 66 9.55 -2.70 1.39
N SER A 67 10.20 -1.54 1.28
CA SER A 67 10.03 -0.40 2.19
C SER A 67 10.32 0.90 1.45
N ALA A 68 9.51 1.92 1.68
CA ALA A 68 9.70 3.24 1.05
C ALA A 68 10.77 4.07 1.76
N MET A 69 11.08 3.76 3.01
CA MET A 69 12.02 4.49 3.85
C MET A 69 13.03 3.51 4.48
N GLY A 70 13.81 2.84 3.64
CA GLY A 70 14.78 1.81 4.02
C GLY A 70 16.03 2.34 4.72
N VAL A 71 15.86 3.18 5.72
CA VAL A 71 16.91 3.77 6.54
C VAL A 71 16.60 3.60 8.03
N GLY A 72 17.57 3.80 8.90
CA GLY A 72 17.38 3.69 10.36
C GLY A 72 16.77 2.34 10.74
N GLU A 73 15.64 2.37 11.43
CA GLU A 73 14.94 1.19 11.94
C GLU A 73 14.16 0.38 10.87
N ASN A 74 14.03 0.93 9.65
CA ASN A 74 13.50 0.20 8.49
C ASN A 74 14.63 -0.39 7.61
N TRP A 75 15.90 -0.15 7.94
CA TRP A 75 17.02 -0.69 7.19
C TRP A 75 17.16 -2.20 7.42
N SER A 76 17.08 -2.95 6.36
CA SER A 76 16.98 -4.41 6.41
C SER A 76 18.22 -5.14 5.90
N TYR A 77 19.33 -4.41 5.67
CA TYR A 77 20.57 -4.97 5.09
C TYR A 77 20.31 -5.74 3.78
N GLY A 78 19.67 -5.08 2.81
CA GLY A 78 19.33 -5.69 1.53
C GLY A 78 18.28 -6.82 1.65
N GLY A 79 17.43 -6.77 2.68
CA GLY A 79 16.43 -7.80 2.97
C GLY A 79 16.93 -8.93 3.88
N ARG A 80 18.23 -8.96 4.25
CA ARG A 80 18.81 -10.07 5.02
C ARG A 80 18.34 -10.13 6.47
N ASN A 81 18.13 -8.99 7.14
CA ASN A 81 17.65 -9.01 8.52
C ASN A 81 16.33 -9.76 8.68
N PRO A 82 15.26 -9.48 7.88
CA PRO A 82 14.03 -10.28 7.95
C PRO A 82 14.21 -11.76 7.66
N VAL A 83 15.16 -12.14 6.77
CA VAL A 83 15.49 -13.53 6.49
C VAL A 83 16.07 -14.20 7.74
N PHE A 84 17.01 -13.56 8.43
CA PHE A 84 17.59 -14.10 9.66
C PHE A 84 16.59 -14.14 10.81
N LEU A 85 15.83 -13.06 11.02
CA LEU A 85 14.81 -12.97 12.05
C LEU A 85 13.61 -13.91 11.79
N GLY A 86 13.38 -14.24 10.53
CA GLY A 86 12.39 -15.23 10.09
C GLY A 86 12.87 -16.67 10.13
N ASP A 87 14.09 -16.96 10.62
CA ASP A 87 14.71 -18.30 10.67
C ASP A 87 14.80 -19.03 9.34
N PHE A 88 15.07 -18.30 8.24
CA PHE A 88 15.34 -18.94 6.95
C PHE A 88 16.73 -19.56 6.91
N PRO A 89 16.92 -20.63 6.14
CA PRO A 89 18.26 -21.15 5.89
C PRO A 89 19.13 -20.09 5.19
N PHE A 90 20.43 -20.09 5.48
CA PHE A 90 21.38 -19.11 4.92
C PHE A 90 21.45 -19.13 3.38
N LYS A 91 21.02 -20.21 2.74
CA LYS A 91 20.94 -20.36 1.29
C LYS A 91 19.84 -19.48 0.66
N THR A 92 18.78 -19.12 1.42
CA THR A 92 17.69 -18.30 0.91
C THR A 92 18.20 -16.90 0.58
N SER A 93 18.07 -16.51 -0.66
CA SER A 93 18.43 -15.17 -1.13
C SER A 93 17.42 -14.11 -0.71
N SER A 94 17.80 -12.84 -0.78
CA SER A 94 16.86 -11.76 -0.51
C SER A 94 17.24 -10.49 -1.27
N VAL A 95 16.23 -9.68 -1.56
CA VAL A 95 16.40 -8.35 -2.15
C VAL A 95 15.57 -7.32 -1.39
N PHE A 96 16.12 -6.13 -1.22
CA PHE A 96 15.40 -4.97 -0.71
C PHE A 96 15.02 -4.02 -1.85
N LEU A 97 13.78 -3.55 -1.84
CA LEU A 97 13.23 -2.72 -2.92
C LEU A 97 12.55 -1.45 -2.35
N ASP A 98 12.96 -0.30 -2.87
CA ASP A 98 12.26 0.98 -2.71
C ASP A 98 11.60 1.37 -4.04
N LYS A 99 10.30 1.45 -4.01
CA LYS A 99 9.43 2.06 -5.02
C LYS A 99 8.33 2.85 -4.33
N GLN A 100 8.67 3.55 -3.27
CA GLN A 100 7.72 4.28 -2.44
C GLN A 100 6.50 3.41 -2.04
N CYS A 101 5.27 3.90 -2.17
CA CYS A 101 4.04 3.13 -1.86
C CYS A 101 3.89 1.82 -2.67
N GLY A 102 4.64 1.65 -3.74
CA GLY A 102 4.67 0.46 -4.59
C GLY A 102 5.80 -0.53 -4.27
N SER A 103 6.55 -0.35 -3.16
CA SER A 103 7.76 -1.15 -2.88
C SER A 103 7.48 -2.65 -2.79
N ALA A 104 6.49 -3.09 -2.01
CA ALA A 104 6.11 -4.50 -1.97
C ALA A 104 5.55 -5.01 -3.31
N GLY A 105 4.85 -4.14 -4.06
CA GLY A 105 4.38 -4.45 -5.43
C GLY A 105 5.54 -4.68 -6.41
N ALA A 106 6.63 -3.93 -6.28
CA ALA A 106 7.86 -4.16 -7.06
C ALA A 106 8.53 -5.47 -6.67
N GLY A 107 8.54 -5.80 -5.36
CA GLY A 107 9.00 -7.10 -4.86
C GLY A 107 8.15 -8.26 -5.37
N MET A 108 6.83 -8.12 -5.33
CA MET A 108 5.89 -9.09 -5.90
C MET A 108 6.13 -9.28 -7.41
N HIS A 109 6.30 -8.19 -8.16
CA HIS A 109 6.61 -8.25 -9.60
C HIS A 109 7.91 -8.98 -9.89
N MET A 110 8.96 -8.72 -9.10
CA MET A 110 10.23 -9.44 -9.24
C MET A 110 10.02 -10.94 -9.02
N GLY A 111 9.37 -11.34 -7.93
CA GLY A 111 9.07 -12.75 -7.65
C GLY A 111 8.20 -13.41 -8.73
N ILE A 112 7.19 -12.68 -9.26
CA ILE A 112 6.38 -13.16 -10.38
C ILE A 112 7.26 -13.42 -11.61
N MET A 113 8.14 -12.50 -11.97
CA MET A 113 9.03 -12.66 -13.12
C MET A 113 10.01 -13.81 -12.94
N GLU A 114 10.57 -14.00 -11.77
CA GLU A 114 11.46 -15.13 -11.47
C GLU A 114 10.73 -16.47 -11.61
N ILE A 115 9.51 -16.57 -11.10
CA ILE A 115 8.72 -17.80 -11.23
C ILE A 115 8.30 -18.01 -12.68
N MET A 116 7.78 -16.98 -13.37
CA MET A 116 7.39 -17.08 -14.79
C MET A 116 8.54 -17.52 -15.69
N SER A 117 9.76 -17.05 -15.43
CA SER A 117 10.96 -17.41 -16.19
C SER A 117 11.61 -18.72 -15.74
N GLY A 118 11.15 -19.30 -14.63
CA GLY A 118 11.64 -20.57 -14.07
C GLY A 118 12.96 -20.47 -13.30
N PHE A 119 13.39 -19.25 -12.90
CA PHE A 119 14.54 -19.07 -12.01
C PHE A 119 14.22 -19.43 -10.56
N SER A 120 12.98 -19.16 -10.12
CA SER A 120 12.46 -19.53 -8.82
C SER A 120 11.19 -20.35 -8.95
N LYS A 121 10.85 -21.15 -7.95
CA LYS A 121 9.56 -21.86 -7.83
C LYS A 121 8.68 -21.29 -6.74
N CYS A 122 9.28 -20.72 -5.71
CA CYS A 122 8.60 -20.21 -4.54
C CYS A 122 9.29 -18.93 -4.05
N VAL A 123 8.55 -17.83 -3.99
CA VAL A 123 9.04 -16.52 -3.56
C VAL A 123 8.16 -15.99 -2.44
N LEU A 124 8.77 -15.59 -1.33
CA LEU A 124 8.08 -14.85 -0.28
C LEU A 124 8.18 -13.35 -0.56
N SER A 125 7.07 -12.75 -0.95
CA SER A 125 7.01 -11.31 -1.19
C SER A 125 6.50 -10.60 0.06
N THR A 126 7.29 -9.64 0.57
CA THR A 126 7.02 -8.97 1.83
C THR A 126 7.11 -7.46 1.72
N GLY A 127 6.57 -6.79 2.72
CA GLY A 127 6.76 -5.36 2.87
C GLY A 127 6.61 -4.91 4.31
N VAL A 128 7.33 -3.86 4.65
CA VAL A 128 7.29 -3.26 5.99
C VAL A 128 7.48 -1.76 5.92
N GLU A 129 6.82 -1.06 6.81
CA GLU A 129 7.10 0.36 7.09
C GLU A 129 6.89 0.62 8.56
N HIS A 130 7.72 1.49 9.15
CA HIS A 130 7.57 1.91 10.54
C HIS A 130 7.73 3.42 10.68
N MET A 131 6.64 4.16 10.47
CA MET A 131 6.68 5.62 10.38
C MET A 131 6.82 6.35 11.74
N THR A 132 6.76 5.64 12.87
CA THR A 132 7.11 6.20 14.17
C THR A 132 8.62 6.28 14.32
N ARG A 133 9.33 5.19 14.01
CA ARG A 133 10.79 5.10 14.14
C ARG A 133 11.53 5.75 12.98
N VAL A 134 10.94 5.69 11.78
CA VAL A 134 11.44 6.39 10.59
C VAL A 134 10.35 7.33 10.09
N ALA A 135 10.36 8.55 10.62
CA ALA A 135 9.38 9.57 10.25
C ALA A 135 9.60 10.03 8.79
N MET A 136 8.52 10.34 8.07
CA MET A 136 8.59 10.87 6.69
C MET A 136 9.41 12.17 6.56
N GLN A 137 9.59 12.90 7.65
CA GLN A 137 10.41 14.13 7.72
C GLN A 137 11.82 13.86 8.26
N ASN A 138 12.25 12.60 8.28
CA ASN A 138 13.59 12.24 8.74
C ASN A 138 14.65 12.87 7.81
N PRO A 139 15.62 13.61 8.34
CA PRO A 139 16.66 14.24 7.51
C PRO A 139 17.52 13.23 6.72
N HIS A 140 17.59 11.97 7.14
CA HIS A 140 18.32 10.92 6.43
C HIS A 140 17.64 10.45 5.13
N ILE A 141 16.34 10.69 4.98
CA ILE A 141 15.60 10.41 3.72
C ILE A 141 15.39 11.67 2.88
N SER A 142 15.74 12.83 3.41
CA SER A 142 15.58 14.10 2.70
C SER A 142 16.77 14.36 1.78
N PRO A 143 16.57 14.88 0.57
CA PRO A 143 17.67 15.27 -0.30
C PRO A 143 18.49 16.40 0.30
N ASN A 144 19.76 16.49 -0.06
CA ASN A 144 20.60 17.61 0.35
C ASN A 144 20.17 18.89 -0.38
N MET A 145 19.38 19.71 0.30
CA MET A 145 18.79 20.93 -0.27
C MET A 145 19.84 21.96 -0.73
N LYS A 146 21.04 21.99 -0.13
CA LYS A 146 22.11 22.87 -0.60
C LYS A 146 22.59 22.46 -1.99
N ILE A 147 22.80 21.15 -2.20
CA ILE A 147 23.22 20.61 -3.50
C ILE A 147 22.11 20.82 -4.53
N MET A 148 20.86 20.54 -4.16
CA MET A 148 19.72 20.75 -5.05
C MET A 148 19.56 22.22 -5.44
N ASN A 149 19.64 23.13 -4.49
CA ASN A 149 19.54 24.56 -4.76
C ASN A 149 20.70 25.09 -5.63
N SER A 150 21.94 24.54 -5.47
CA SER A 150 23.06 24.91 -6.34
C SER A 150 22.87 24.47 -7.80
N LYS A 151 21.99 23.49 -8.05
CA LYS A 151 21.64 22.97 -9.38
C LYS A 151 20.21 23.36 -9.81
N SER A 152 19.65 24.43 -9.24
CA SER A 152 18.26 24.82 -9.45
C SER A 152 17.90 25.06 -10.90
N GLU A 153 18.81 25.61 -11.72
CA GLU A 153 18.61 25.81 -13.16
C GLU A 153 18.47 24.49 -13.93
N TRP A 154 19.10 23.43 -13.45
CA TRP A 154 18.98 22.11 -14.04
C TRP A 154 17.72 21.35 -13.60
N TYR A 155 17.35 21.46 -12.30
CA TYR A 155 16.18 20.75 -11.74
C TYR A 155 14.84 21.42 -12.07
N ARG A 156 14.70 22.73 -11.80
CA ARG A 156 13.43 23.46 -11.87
C ARG A 156 12.69 23.38 -13.21
N PRO A 157 13.38 23.40 -14.38
CA PRO A 157 12.67 23.26 -15.64
C PRO A 157 12.13 21.85 -15.90
N LYS A 158 12.60 20.84 -15.14
CA LYS A 158 12.29 19.41 -15.37
C LYS A 158 11.26 18.88 -14.40
N ILE A 159 11.24 19.40 -13.18
CA ILE A 159 10.41 18.88 -12.12
C ILE A 159 10.04 19.98 -11.11
N ASP A 160 8.76 20.05 -10.78
CA ASP A 160 8.30 20.79 -9.59
C ASP A 160 8.54 19.91 -8.34
N PHE A 161 9.77 19.96 -7.83
CA PHE A 161 10.15 19.18 -6.67
C PHE A 161 9.40 19.59 -5.40
N SER A 162 9.01 20.86 -5.31
CA SER A 162 8.27 21.39 -4.16
C SER A 162 6.92 20.70 -3.99
N THR A 163 6.17 20.54 -5.08
CA THR A 163 4.89 19.81 -5.05
C THR A 163 5.10 18.32 -4.95
N THR A 164 5.96 17.76 -5.79
CA THR A 164 6.22 16.31 -5.87
C THR A 164 6.63 15.71 -4.52
N SER A 165 7.38 16.45 -3.69
CA SER A 165 7.80 15.98 -2.37
C SER A 165 6.75 16.14 -1.26
N GLN A 166 5.62 16.76 -1.55
CA GLN A 166 4.56 17.04 -0.57
C GLN A 166 3.25 16.32 -0.96
N MET A 167 3.06 15.10 -0.45
CA MET A 167 1.93 14.25 -0.82
C MET A 167 0.56 14.91 -0.64
N LEU A 168 0.38 15.71 0.41
CA LEU A 168 -0.84 16.50 0.65
C LEU A 168 -1.10 17.49 -0.50
N GLN A 169 -0.05 18.09 -1.05
CA GLN A 169 -0.17 19.04 -2.17
C GLN A 169 -0.42 18.32 -3.50
N THR A 170 0.15 17.13 -3.72
CA THR A 170 -0.16 16.35 -4.93
C THR A 170 -1.64 15.93 -4.94
N ALA A 171 -2.20 15.57 -3.78
CA ALA A 171 -3.61 15.23 -3.65
C ALA A 171 -4.51 16.45 -3.84
N GLN A 172 -4.12 17.61 -3.30
CA GLN A 172 -4.83 18.87 -3.51
C GLN A 172 -4.85 19.26 -4.99
N LYS A 173 -3.71 19.15 -5.67
CA LYS A 173 -3.62 19.47 -7.10
C LYS A 173 -4.49 18.52 -7.93
N LEU A 174 -4.46 17.22 -7.65
CA LEU A 174 -5.33 16.26 -8.31
C LEU A 174 -6.80 16.64 -8.14
N TYR A 175 -7.24 16.94 -6.91
CA TYR A 175 -8.60 17.40 -6.67
C TYR A 175 -8.97 18.62 -7.54
N GLU A 176 -8.09 19.61 -7.61
CA GLU A 176 -8.33 20.84 -8.37
C GLU A 176 -8.40 20.61 -9.87
N GLU A 177 -7.64 19.66 -10.40
CA GLU A 177 -7.68 19.26 -11.82
C GLU A 177 -8.92 18.40 -12.16
N GLU A 178 -9.52 17.76 -11.14
CA GLU A 178 -10.74 16.94 -11.31
C GLU A 178 -12.04 17.74 -11.03
N ILE A 179 -11.98 19.04 -10.75
CA ILE A 179 -13.17 19.88 -10.64
C ILE A 179 -13.80 20.05 -12.04
N PRO A 180 -15.13 19.93 -12.16
CA PRO A 180 -16.14 19.90 -11.09
C PRO A 180 -16.60 18.49 -10.65
N ASN A 181 -15.90 17.43 -10.98
CA ASN A 181 -16.35 16.05 -10.76
C ASN A 181 -16.56 15.71 -9.28
N PHE A 182 -15.75 16.31 -8.38
CA PHE A 182 -15.80 16.01 -6.95
C PHE A 182 -15.82 17.28 -6.10
N THR A 183 -16.47 17.19 -4.94
CA THR A 183 -16.48 18.20 -3.88
C THR A 183 -15.68 17.70 -2.66
N LYS A 184 -15.35 18.62 -1.73
CA LYS A 184 -14.76 18.19 -0.44
C LYS A 184 -15.67 17.22 0.33
N GLU A 185 -16.98 17.42 0.22
CA GLU A 185 -17.96 16.56 0.87
C GLU A 185 -17.90 15.12 0.32
N ASP A 186 -17.67 14.92 -0.97
CA ASP A 186 -17.50 13.60 -1.57
C ASP A 186 -16.24 12.91 -1.04
N LEU A 187 -15.13 13.64 -0.91
CA LEU A 187 -13.92 13.13 -0.30
C LEU A 187 -14.16 12.67 1.14
N ASP A 188 -14.86 13.50 1.92
CA ASP A 188 -15.17 13.23 3.32
C ASP A 188 -16.15 12.05 3.47
N LYS A 189 -17.19 11.95 2.62
CA LYS A 189 -18.12 10.81 2.59
C LYS A 189 -17.40 9.50 2.34
N PHE A 190 -16.47 9.49 1.38
CA PHE A 190 -15.69 8.29 1.06
C PHE A 190 -14.79 7.88 2.23
N GLY A 191 -14.17 8.85 2.94
CA GLY A 191 -13.41 8.60 4.16
C GLY A 191 -14.27 8.05 5.30
N VAL A 192 -15.46 8.61 5.52
CA VAL A 192 -16.44 8.10 6.50
C VAL A 192 -16.85 6.67 6.19
N ARG A 193 -17.13 6.38 4.90
CA ARG A 193 -17.44 5.03 4.43
C ARG A 193 -16.31 4.05 4.74
N ALA A 194 -15.07 4.40 4.42
CA ALA A 194 -13.91 3.55 4.68
C ALA A 194 -13.79 3.20 6.17
N HIS A 195 -13.95 4.19 7.06
CA HIS A 195 -13.91 3.97 8.49
C HIS A 195 -15.04 3.07 8.99
N ASN A 196 -16.26 3.32 8.57
CA ASN A 196 -17.43 2.58 9.05
C ASN A 196 -17.42 1.12 8.56
N LEU A 197 -17.05 0.87 7.29
CA LEU A 197 -16.87 -0.49 6.75
C LEU A 197 -15.75 -1.24 7.50
N THR A 198 -14.62 -0.57 7.76
CA THR A 198 -13.52 -1.20 8.52
C THR A 198 -13.95 -1.59 9.93
N VAL A 199 -14.66 -0.71 10.65
CA VAL A 199 -15.17 -1.02 12.00
C VAL A 199 -16.16 -2.19 11.94
N GLU A 200 -17.14 -2.14 11.05
CA GLU A 200 -18.14 -3.19 10.87
C GLU A 200 -17.51 -4.57 10.59
N ASN A 201 -16.56 -4.62 9.65
CA ASN A 201 -15.89 -5.87 9.28
C ASN A 201 -14.90 -6.35 10.36
N THR A 202 -14.33 -5.44 11.16
CA THR A 202 -13.56 -5.78 12.36
C THR A 202 -14.46 -6.43 13.42
N GLU A 203 -15.62 -5.85 13.69
CA GLU A 203 -16.62 -6.38 14.64
C GLU A 203 -17.14 -7.75 14.19
N LYS A 204 -17.31 -7.97 12.89
CA LYS A 204 -17.68 -9.28 12.29
C LYS A 204 -16.54 -10.30 12.32
N GLY A 205 -15.33 -9.88 12.67
CA GLY A 205 -14.14 -10.75 12.71
C GLY A 205 -13.54 -11.08 11.34
N TRP A 206 -13.94 -10.38 10.26
CA TRP A 206 -13.47 -10.66 8.91
C TRP A 206 -11.93 -10.54 8.80
N PHE A 207 -11.34 -9.52 9.42
CA PHE A 207 -9.89 -9.29 9.39
C PHE A 207 -9.06 -10.32 10.16
N LYS A 208 -9.67 -11.15 11.03
CA LYS A 208 -8.97 -12.27 11.69
C LYS A 208 -8.39 -13.28 10.70
N GLY A 209 -8.93 -13.35 9.47
CA GLY A 209 -8.42 -14.22 8.41
C GLY A 209 -7.12 -13.71 7.76
N GLU A 210 -6.72 -12.45 7.99
CA GLU A 210 -5.50 -11.87 7.42
C GLU A 210 -4.55 -11.27 8.47
N ILE A 211 -5.05 -10.82 9.62
CA ILE A 211 -4.22 -10.27 10.69
C ILE A 211 -3.68 -11.41 11.55
N ILE A 212 -2.36 -11.52 11.60
CA ILE A 212 -1.64 -12.32 12.59
C ILE A 212 -1.28 -11.41 13.77
N PRO A 213 -1.79 -11.69 14.98
CA PRO A 213 -1.49 -10.86 16.14
C PRO A 213 0.00 -10.88 16.49
N ILE A 214 0.59 -9.70 16.68
CA ILE A 214 1.97 -9.52 17.14
C ILE A 214 1.93 -8.83 18.50
N GLU A 215 2.83 -9.23 19.40
CA GLU A 215 2.97 -8.56 20.68
C GLU A 215 3.46 -7.12 20.48
N GLY A 216 2.76 -6.20 21.11
CA GLY A 216 3.10 -4.79 21.22
C GLY A 216 2.83 -4.34 22.64
N HIS A 217 2.40 -3.11 22.80
CA HIS A 217 2.05 -2.56 24.12
C HIS A 217 0.77 -1.71 24.09
N ALA A 218 0.19 -1.44 25.22
CA ALA A 218 -0.96 -0.54 25.33
C ALA A 218 -0.57 0.90 24.92
N GLU A 219 -1.47 1.63 24.27
CA GLU A 219 -1.21 3.03 23.87
C GLU A 219 -0.85 3.89 25.09
N GLY A 220 0.36 4.44 25.09
CA GLY A 220 0.87 5.28 26.18
C GLY A 220 1.44 4.53 27.39
N ASN A 221 1.51 3.20 27.36
CA ASN A 221 2.09 2.39 28.43
C ASN A 221 2.94 1.23 27.86
N VAL A 222 4.23 1.47 27.69
CA VAL A 222 5.17 0.50 27.07
C VAL A 222 5.42 -0.75 27.92
N GLU A 223 5.15 -0.68 29.22
CA GLU A 223 5.30 -1.81 30.14
C GLU A 223 4.13 -2.80 30.06
N GLU A 224 2.96 -2.34 29.61
CA GLU A 224 1.78 -3.17 29.45
C GLU A 224 1.78 -3.88 28.10
N LYS A 225 2.36 -5.08 28.05
CA LYS A 225 2.43 -5.89 26.82
C LYS A 225 1.06 -6.49 26.49
N MET A 226 0.71 -6.46 25.21
CA MET A 226 -0.52 -7.03 24.70
C MET A 226 -0.39 -7.49 23.25
N MET A 227 -1.23 -8.43 22.86
CA MET A 227 -1.32 -8.85 21.45
C MET A 227 -2.15 -7.85 20.67
N ILE A 228 -1.58 -7.32 19.61
CA ILE A 228 -2.24 -6.35 18.71
C ILE A 228 -2.86 -7.12 17.54
N ASP A 229 -4.18 -7.22 17.54
CA ASP A 229 -4.98 -8.06 16.65
C ASP A 229 -5.95 -7.28 15.74
N ARG A 230 -5.91 -5.94 15.79
CA ARG A 230 -6.78 -5.06 14.99
C ARG A 230 -6.08 -3.76 14.60
N ASP A 231 -6.51 -3.20 13.48
CA ASP A 231 -6.00 -1.91 12.99
C ASP A 231 -6.38 -0.74 13.93
N MET A 232 -5.39 0.07 14.28
CA MET A 232 -5.49 1.06 15.37
C MET A 232 -6.06 2.41 14.91
N ALA A 233 -6.27 2.62 13.62
CA ALA A 233 -6.76 3.92 13.11
C ALA A 233 -8.28 3.94 12.86
N ALA A 234 -8.90 2.76 12.68
CA ALA A 234 -10.33 2.63 12.38
C ALA A 234 -11.20 3.12 13.55
N ARG A 235 -12.24 3.87 13.24
CA ARG A 235 -13.22 4.39 14.22
C ARG A 235 -14.56 4.66 13.56
N LYS A 236 -15.66 4.54 14.29
CA LYS A 236 -16.97 5.02 13.81
C LYS A 236 -16.88 6.52 13.51
N SER A 237 -17.32 6.90 12.34
CA SER A 237 -17.19 8.27 11.81
C SER A 237 -18.51 8.76 11.24
N THR A 238 -18.73 10.07 11.28
CA THR A 238 -19.88 10.75 10.66
C THR A 238 -19.38 11.89 9.79
N LEU A 239 -20.17 12.28 8.79
CA LEU A 239 -19.82 13.41 7.91
C LEU A 239 -19.68 14.70 8.72
N GLU A 240 -20.56 14.94 9.68
CA GLU A 240 -20.48 16.10 10.58
C GLU A 240 -19.17 16.13 11.37
N GLY A 241 -18.74 14.97 11.90
CA GLY A 241 -17.50 14.83 12.66
C GLY A 241 -16.23 15.08 11.86
N VAL A 242 -16.24 14.83 10.55
CA VAL A 242 -15.06 15.01 9.69
C VAL A 242 -15.05 16.32 8.91
N SER A 243 -16.22 16.91 8.65
CA SER A 243 -16.34 18.12 7.81
C SER A 243 -15.58 19.34 8.39
N GLY A 244 -15.52 19.45 9.72
CA GLY A 244 -14.83 20.51 10.46
C GLY A 244 -13.34 20.26 10.73
N LEU A 245 -12.75 19.16 10.24
CA LEU A 245 -11.35 18.87 10.48
C LEU A 245 -10.42 19.89 9.82
N ASN A 246 -9.28 20.14 10.48
CA ASN A 246 -8.25 21.05 9.98
C ASN A 246 -7.78 20.64 8.59
N ARG A 247 -7.67 21.62 7.70
CA ARG A 247 -7.15 21.44 6.35
C ARG A 247 -5.65 21.32 6.39
N LEU A 248 -5.12 20.27 5.78
CA LEU A 248 -3.70 19.94 5.76
C LEU A 248 -3.01 20.39 4.46
N SER A 249 -3.79 20.65 3.41
CA SER A 249 -3.33 21.16 2.14
C SER A 249 -3.65 22.65 1.97
N ARG A 250 -2.98 23.26 1.00
CA ARG A 250 -3.24 24.63 0.53
C ARG A 250 -3.78 24.59 -0.89
N PRO A 251 -4.64 25.54 -1.29
CA PRO A 251 -5.06 25.67 -2.67
C PRO A 251 -3.87 25.82 -3.61
N PHE A 252 -3.98 25.21 -4.79
CA PHE A 252 -2.89 25.19 -5.77
C PHE A 252 -3.00 26.24 -6.87
N TYR A 253 -4.08 27.04 -6.85
CA TYR A 253 -4.48 28.01 -7.88
C TYR A 253 -3.49 29.01 -8.27
N LEU A 254 -2.39 28.57 -8.68
CA LEU A 254 -1.35 29.46 -9.00
C LEU A 254 -1.01 29.23 -10.46
N GLU A 255 -1.61 30.03 -11.34
CA GLU A 255 -1.11 30.12 -12.71
C GLU A 255 0.35 30.54 -12.66
N LYS A 256 1.19 29.84 -13.41
CA LYS A 256 2.61 30.10 -13.53
C LYS A 256 2.81 31.40 -14.31
N ASN A 257 2.75 32.53 -13.63
CA ASN A 257 3.06 33.82 -14.20
C ASN A 257 4.41 34.28 -13.69
N GLY A 258 5.45 34.18 -14.47
CA GLY A 258 6.79 34.79 -14.45
C GLY A 258 7.32 35.62 -13.27
N GLY A 259 6.71 35.58 -12.11
CA GLY A 259 7.16 36.21 -10.86
C GLY A 259 8.18 35.35 -10.10
N LYS A 260 8.89 35.95 -9.14
CA LYS A 260 9.94 35.28 -8.35
C LYS A 260 9.50 33.97 -7.68
N ASP A 261 8.20 33.81 -7.40
CA ASP A 261 7.59 32.60 -6.84
C ASP A 261 6.73 31.83 -7.86
N GLY A 262 6.63 32.32 -9.09
CA GLY A 262 6.06 31.61 -10.24
C GLY A 262 4.55 31.38 -10.22
N TYR A 263 3.80 31.91 -9.25
CA TYR A 263 2.41 31.56 -9.06
C TYR A 263 1.54 32.77 -8.65
N GLN A 264 0.41 32.97 -9.29
CA GLN A 264 -0.61 33.96 -8.87
C GLN A 264 -1.91 33.24 -8.49
N LYS A 265 -2.60 33.81 -7.49
CA LYS A 265 -3.90 33.32 -7.02
C LYS A 265 -4.96 33.52 -8.11
N ARG A 266 -5.65 32.46 -8.51
CA ARG A 266 -6.78 32.52 -9.43
C ARG A 266 -7.99 33.13 -8.73
N GLU A 267 -8.79 33.94 -9.41
CA GLU A 267 -10.09 34.38 -8.88
C GLU A 267 -11.03 33.18 -8.69
N GLY A 268 -11.75 33.12 -7.58
CA GLY A 268 -12.62 32.00 -7.25
C GLY A 268 -11.92 30.94 -6.38
N THR A 269 -11.31 31.39 -5.27
CA THR A 269 -10.52 30.56 -4.37
C THR A 269 -11.27 29.35 -3.86
N LEU A 270 -10.85 28.22 -4.31
CA LEU A 270 -11.03 26.97 -3.62
C LEU A 270 -10.23 27.04 -2.29
N GLU A 271 -10.54 26.26 -1.35
CA GLU A 271 -9.79 26.12 -0.12
C GLU A 271 -9.02 24.80 -0.16
N GLY A 272 -8.07 24.59 0.74
CA GLY A 272 -7.51 23.26 0.95
C GLY A 272 -8.61 22.29 1.29
N VAL A 273 -8.63 21.11 0.68
CA VAL A 273 -9.69 20.10 0.90
C VAL A 273 -9.18 18.83 1.59
N ILE A 274 -7.87 18.64 1.62
CA ILE A 274 -7.26 17.45 2.22
C ILE A 274 -7.20 17.61 3.73
N THR A 275 -7.76 16.66 4.44
CA THR A 275 -7.86 16.61 5.91
C THR A 275 -7.48 15.23 6.42
N ALA A 276 -7.37 15.06 7.74
CA ALA A 276 -7.18 13.75 8.34
C ALA A 276 -8.40 12.81 8.18
N GLY A 277 -9.56 13.33 7.77
CA GLY A 277 -10.78 12.56 7.52
C GLY A 277 -10.82 11.91 6.13
N ASN A 278 -10.03 12.43 5.18
CA ASN A 278 -9.98 11.97 3.80
C ASN A 278 -8.55 11.60 3.34
N SER A 279 -7.70 11.25 4.31
CA SER A 279 -6.31 10.84 4.12
C SER A 279 -6.00 9.60 4.94
N SER A 280 -5.13 8.74 4.43
CA SER A 280 -4.59 7.62 5.21
C SER A 280 -3.74 8.14 6.38
N PRO A 281 -3.77 7.49 7.55
CA PRO A 281 -2.90 7.83 8.67
C PRO A 281 -1.46 7.35 8.41
N LEU A 282 -0.51 7.87 9.21
CA LEU A 282 0.83 7.30 9.31
C LEU A 282 0.78 6.01 10.12
N ASN A 283 1.48 4.96 9.66
CA ASN A 283 1.37 3.62 10.24
C ASN A 283 2.73 2.94 10.41
N ALA A 284 2.76 1.99 11.35
CA ALA A 284 3.69 0.88 11.30
C ALA A 284 2.92 -0.40 10.93
N GLY A 285 3.54 -1.27 10.15
CA GLY A 285 2.94 -2.54 9.76
C GLY A 285 3.80 -3.33 8.80
N ALA A 286 3.57 -4.63 8.78
CA ALA A 286 4.25 -5.58 7.91
C ALA A 286 3.24 -6.50 7.20
N THR A 287 3.62 -6.98 6.02
CA THR A 287 2.83 -7.88 5.18
C THR A 287 3.70 -8.97 4.56
N ALA A 288 3.14 -10.13 4.33
CA ALA A 288 3.80 -11.24 3.63
C ALA A 288 2.79 -11.99 2.76
N CYS A 289 3.18 -12.35 1.54
CA CYS A 289 2.44 -13.28 0.70
C CYS A 289 3.41 -14.27 0.04
N LEU A 290 2.96 -15.51 -0.11
CA LEU A 290 3.72 -16.55 -0.77
C LEU A 290 3.25 -16.70 -2.21
N LEU A 291 4.19 -16.54 -3.13
CA LEU A 291 4.01 -16.81 -4.55
C LEU A 291 4.65 -18.16 -4.91
N MET A 292 3.95 -18.96 -5.70
CA MET A 292 4.45 -20.27 -6.12
C MET A 292 4.11 -20.55 -7.59
N GLU A 293 4.98 -21.30 -8.27
CA GLU A 293 4.69 -21.87 -9.59
C GLU A 293 3.45 -22.77 -9.49
N ALA A 294 2.49 -22.58 -10.37
CA ALA A 294 1.21 -23.31 -10.33
C ALA A 294 1.38 -24.83 -10.41
N GLU A 295 2.28 -25.33 -11.26
CA GLU A 295 2.55 -26.76 -11.40
C GLU A 295 3.20 -27.35 -10.14
N GLU A 296 4.07 -26.60 -9.47
CA GLU A 296 4.66 -27.03 -8.19
C GLU A 296 3.58 -27.08 -7.09
N ALA A 297 2.69 -26.07 -7.04
CA ALA A 297 1.58 -26.05 -6.09
C ALA A 297 0.60 -27.22 -6.33
N LYS A 298 0.21 -27.47 -7.58
CA LYS A 298 -0.65 -28.60 -7.96
C LYS A 298 -0.06 -29.96 -7.55
N LYS A 299 1.25 -30.17 -7.77
CA LYS A 299 1.94 -31.41 -7.37
C LYS A 299 1.87 -31.64 -5.86
N ARG A 300 1.82 -30.58 -5.07
CA ARG A 300 1.73 -30.62 -3.61
C ARG A 300 0.29 -30.64 -3.09
N GLY A 301 -0.72 -30.54 -3.97
CA GLY A 301 -2.12 -30.43 -3.58
C GLY A 301 -2.46 -29.12 -2.90
N ILE A 302 -1.71 -28.05 -3.20
CA ILE A 302 -1.90 -26.72 -2.62
C ILE A 302 -2.91 -25.94 -3.47
N GLU A 303 -4.00 -25.50 -2.82
CA GLU A 303 -4.97 -24.61 -3.43
C GLU A 303 -4.53 -23.14 -3.23
N PRO A 304 -4.55 -22.29 -4.28
CA PRO A 304 -4.19 -20.90 -4.16
C PRO A 304 -5.34 -20.05 -3.59
N MET A 305 -4.98 -18.90 -3.03
CA MET A 305 -5.95 -17.83 -2.78
C MET A 305 -6.43 -17.21 -4.09
N ALA A 306 -5.52 -17.01 -5.04
CA ALA A 306 -5.80 -16.48 -6.37
C ALA A 306 -4.65 -16.78 -7.33
N LYS A 307 -4.96 -16.73 -8.63
CA LYS A 307 -3.95 -16.66 -9.70
C LYS A 307 -3.57 -15.21 -9.96
N ILE A 308 -2.29 -14.95 -10.15
CA ILE A 308 -1.81 -13.65 -10.65
C ILE A 308 -1.99 -13.67 -12.17
N VAL A 309 -2.87 -12.79 -12.68
CA VAL A 309 -3.11 -12.70 -14.14
C VAL A 309 -2.12 -11.74 -14.79
N SER A 310 -1.96 -10.57 -14.21
CA SER A 310 -1.05 -9.55 -14.72
C SER A 310 -0.66 -8.54 -13.64
N ILE A 311 0.40 -7.79 -13.93
CA ILE A 311 0.80 -6.63 -13.12
C ILE A 311 1.18 -5.48 -14.05
N GLY A 312 0.65 -4.29 -13.79
CA GLY A 312 0.90 -3.08 -14.56
C GLY A 312 1.63 -2.02 -13.72
N PHE A 313 2.66 -1.39 -14.32
CA PHE A 313 3.30 -0.19 -13.79
C PHE A 313 3.20 0.94 -14.80
N ALA A 314 2.95 2.16 -14.30
CA ALA A 314 2.87 3.34 -15.14
C ALA A 314 3.54 4.55 -14.49
N GLY A 315 4.00 5.49 -15.30
CA GLY A 315 4.46 6.81 -14.88
C GLY A 315 3.40 7.87 -15.22
N VAL A 316 3.28 8.88 -14.36
CA VAL A 316 2.42 10.05 -14.54
C VAL A 316 3.17 11.32 -14.09
N ASP A 317 2.59 12.49 -14.32
CA ASP A 317 3.10 13.74 -13.75
C ASP A 317 3.25 13.57 -12.22
N PRO A 318 4.47 13.74 -11.66
CA PRO A 318 4.70 13.53 -10.25
C PRO A 318 3.95 14.50 -9.34
N THR A 319 3.50 15.64 -9.87
CA THR A 319 2.71 16.62 -9.11
C THR A 319 1.25 16.20 -8.92
N VAL A 320 0.79 15.19 -9.66
CA VAL A 320 -0.55 14.58 -9.54
C VAL A 320 -0.43 13.05 -9.47
N MET A 321 0.47 12.57 -8.64
CA MET A 321 0.79 11.14 -8.50
C MET A 321 -0.43 10.24 -8.27
N GLY A 322 -1.51 10.81 -7.71
CA GLY A 322 -2.76 10.09 -7.48
C GLY A 322 -3.48 9.60 -8.75
N ARG A 323 -3.08 10.05 -9.94
CA ARG A 323 -3.53 9.50 -11.24
C ARG A 323 -2.89 8.15 -11.59
N GLY A 324 -1.79 7.80 -10.93
CA GLY A 324 -1.01 6.60 -11.23
C GLY A 324 -1.81 5.29 -11.31
N PRO A 325 -2.80 5.03 -10.44
CA PRO A 325 -3.64 3.83 -10.51
C PRO A 325 -4.33 3.61 -11.86
N VAL A 326 -4.76 4.68 -12.53
CA VAL A 326 -5.49 4.58 -13.79
C VAL A 326 -4.64 3.94 -14.89
N PRO A 327 -3.53 4.54 -15.37
CA PRO A 327 -2.73 3.94 -16.44
C PRO A 327 -2.04 2.63 -16.01
N ALA A 328 -1.83 2.39 -14.71
CA ALA A 328 -1.31 1.12 -14.23
C ALA A 328 -2.36 0.01 -14.38
N SER A 329 -3.63 0.30 -14.06
CA SER A 329 -4.74 -0.64 -14.25
C SER A 329 -5.05 -0.87 -15.73
N GLU A 330 -5.00 0.17 -16.58
CA GLU A 330 -5.14 0.03 -18.03
C GLU A 330 -4.13 -0.98 -18.58
N LYS A 331 -2.85 -0.87 -18.18
CA LYS A 331 -1.82 -1.83 -18.58
C LYS A 331 -2.07 -3.25 -18.08
N ALA A 332 -2.52 -3.39 -16.82
CA ALA A 332 -2.82 -4.71 -16.28
C ALA A 332 -3.99 -5.37 -17.02
N LEU A 333 -5.02 -4.60 -17.36
CA LEU A 333 -6.15 -5.06 -18.16
C LEU A 333 -5.72 -5.41 -19.60
N GLU A 334 -4.92 -4.56 -20.25
CA GLU A 334 -4.39 -4.81 -21.60
C GLU A 334 -3.61 -6.12 -21.67
N TYR A 335 -2.70 -6.37 -20.70
CA TYR A 335 -1.91 -7.61 -20.65
C TYR A 335 -2.79 -8.85 -20.42
N ALA A 336 -3.93 -8.71 -19.77
CA ALA A 336 -4.88 -9.77 -19.53
C ALA A 336 -5.90 -9.97 -20.70
N GLY A 337 -6.00 -9.01 -21.61
CA GLY A 337 -7.04 -8.98 -22.63
C GLY A 337 -8.44 -8.75 -22.05
N LEU A 338 -8.53 -8.05 -20.91
CA LEU A 338 -9.76 -7.75 -20.20
C LEU A 338 -10.07 -6.24 -20.24
N THR A 339 -11.30 -5.90 -19.87
CA THR A 339 -11.79 -4.53 -19.70
C THR A 339 -12.16 -4.25 -18.25
N ALA A 340 -12.43 -3.01 -17.91
CA ALA A 340 -12.89 -2.67 -16.56
C ALA A 340 -14.24 -3.30 -16.20
N ASP A 341 -15.10 -3.57 -17.19
CA ASP A 341 -16.40 -4.20 -17.00
C ASP A 341 -16.30 -5.67 -16.56
N ASP A 342 -15.18 -6.34 -16.89
CA ASP A 342 -14.90 -7.72 -16.49
C ASP A 342 -14.50 -7.82 -15.01
N ILE A 343 -14.21 -6.69 -14.34
CA ILE A 343 -13.72 -6.67 -12.97
C ILE A 343 -14.87 -6.60 -11.97
N ASP A 344 -14.92 -7.59 -11.09
CA ASP A 344 -15.94 -7.70 -10.06
C ASP A 344 -15.67 -6.79 -8.86
N TYR A 345 -14.40 -6.76 -8.36
CA TYR A 345 -14.00 -5.97 -7.20
C TYR A 345 -12.67 -5.25 -7.40
N TRP A 346 -12.57 -4.07 -6.78
CA TRP A 346 -11.40 -3.21 -6.82
C TRP A 346 -10.93 -2.90 -5.40
N GLU A 347 -9.65 -3.12 -5.12
CA GLU A 347 -8.95 -2.64 -3.93
C GLU A 347 -8.03 -1.48 -4.35
N ILE A 348 -8.52 -0.26 -4.18
CA ILE A 348 -7.81 0.96 -4.56
C ILE A 348 -7.19 1.59 -3.30
N ASN A 349 -5.89 1.80 -3.31
CA ASN A 349 -5.22 2.43 -2.18
C ASN A 349 -5.71 3.86 -1.95
N GLU A 350 -6.28 4.11 -0.79
CA GLU A 350 -6.73 5.44 -0.37
C GLU A 350 -5.59 6.17 0.36
N ALA A 351 -4.45 6.42 -0.31
CA ALA A 351 -3.47 7.35 0.26
C ALA A 351 -4.16 8.68 0.61
N PHE A 352 -5.07 9.08 -0.27
CA PHE A 352 -6.11 10.11 -0.09
C PHE A 352 -7.36 9.62 -0.80
N THR A 353 -8.53 9.96 -0.30
CA THR A 353 -9.80 9.52 -0.91
C THR A 353 -9.98 9.98 -2.36
N ILE A 354 -9.42 11.15 -2.73
CA ILE A 354 -9.43 11.65 -4.11
C ILE A 354 -8.74 10.67 -5.08
N VAL A 355 -7.77 9.87 -4.63
CA VAL A 355 -7.11 8.88 -5.48
C VAL A 355 -8.08 7.77 -5.89
N ALA A 356 -8.86 7.26 -4.93
CA ALA A 356 -9.87 6.25 -5.20
C ALA A 356 -10.99 6.82 -6.08
N LEU A 357 -11.51 8.00 -5.75
CA LEU A 357 -12.56 8.67 -6.51
C LEU A 357 -12.14 8.96 -7.95
N ASN A 358 -10.90 9.44 -8.19
CA ASN A 358 -10.36 9.63 -9.53
C ASN A 358 -10.28 8.32 -10.32
N CYS A 359 -9.84 7.23 -9.69
CA CYS A 359 -9.78 5.92 -10.35
C CYS A 359 -11.19 5.38 -10.66
N MET A 360 -12.13 5.53 -9.72
CA MET A 360 -13.53 5.16 -9.93
C MET A 360 -14.16 5.92 -11.10
N ASN A 361 -13.92 7.23 -11.16
CA ASN A 361 -14.43 8.07 -12.24
C ASN A 361 -13.85 7.69 -13.60
N ALA A 362 -12.55 7.39 -13.66
CA ALA A 362 -11.87 7.04 -14.91
C ALA A 362 -12.39 5.75 -15.55
N PHE A 363 -12.82 4.78 -14.74
CA PHE A 363 -13.33 3.49 -15.20
C PHE A 363 -14.83 3.32 -15.02
N ASN A 364 -15.56 4.34 -14.57
CA ASN A 364 -16.99 4.27 -14.21
C ASN A 364 -17.31 3.15 -13.20
N ILE A 365 -16.45 2.96 -12.19
CA ILE A 365 -16.62 1.87 -11.22
C ILE A 365 -17.67 2.28 -10.18
N PRO A 366 -18.72 1.47 -9.98
CA PRO A 366 -19.69 1.73 -8.92
C PRO A 366 -19.09 1.51 -7.53
N GLU A 367 -19.50 2.34 -6.55
CA GLU A 367 -18.90 2.37 -5.21
C GLU A 367 -18.97 1.04 -4.46
N GLU A 368 -20.03 0.26 -4.71
CA GLU A 368 -20.22 -1.07 -4.10
C GLU A 368 -19.22 -2.13 -4.57
N LYS A 369 -18.44 -1.86 -5.60
CA LYS A 369 -17.34 -2.72 -6.05
C LYS A 369 -15.97 -2.32 -5.48
N VAL A 370 -15.86 -1.19 -4.78
CA VAL A 370 -14.59 -0.61 -4.36
C VAL A 370 -14.41 -0.71 -2.85
N ASN A 371 -13.25 -1.24 -2.39
CA ASN A 371 -12.83 -1.27 -1.00
C ASN A 371 -13.97 -1.75 -0.05
N VAL A 372 -14.61 -2.85 -0.42
CA VAL A 372 -15.88 -3.30 0.19
C VAL A 372 -15.74 -3.75 1.64
N MET A 373 -14.53 -4.00 2.11
CA MET A 373 -14.26 -4.34 3.52
C MET A 373 -13.74 -3.14 4.33
N GLY A 374 -13.56 -1.99 3.70
CA GLY A 374 -12.92 -0.80 4.22
C GLY A 374 -11.62 -0.48 3.48
N GLY A 375 -11.10 0.73 3.64
CA GLY A 375 -9.97 1.22 2.86
C GLY A 375 -8.82 1.77 3.68
N SER A 376 -7.76 2.18 3.01
CA SER A 376 -6.51 2.65 3.66
C SER A 376 -6.69 3.90 4.52
N THR A 377 -7.71 4.71 4.29
CA THR A 377 -8.07 5.85 5.16
C THR A 377 -8.35 5.40 6.60
N ALA A 378 -8.87 4.18 6.77
CA ALA A 378 -9.21 3.59 8.06
C ALA A 378 -8.25 2.47 8.50
N ILE A 379 -7.95 1.54 7.59
CA ILE A 379 -7.03 0.41 7.86
C ILE A 379 -5.62 0.93 8.08
N GLY A 380 -5.16 1.85 7.22
CA GLY A 380 -3.82 2.40 7.22
C GLY A 380 -3.06 2.16 5.91
N HIS A 381 -1.95 2.89 5.77
CA HIS A 381 -1.09 2.86 4.60
C HIS A 381 0.39 2.84 5.00
N PRO A 382 0.90 1.75 5.61
CA PRO A 382 2.34 1.58 5.75
C PRO A 382 2.93 1.38 4.35
N LEU A 383 3.63 2.40 3.84
CA LEU A 383 3.97 2.60 2.41
C LEU A 383 4.51 1.34 1.76
N GLY A 384 5.61 0.81 2.32
CA GLY A 384 6.30 -0.37 1.80
C GLY A 384 5.51 -1.67 1.88
N ALA A 385 4.51 -1.75 2.79
CA ALA A 385 3.71 -2.96 3.01
C ALA A 385 2.41 -3.01 2.18
N THR A 386 1.97 -1.88 1.66
CA THR A 386 0.61 -1.72 1.11
C THR A 386 0.33 -2.62 -0.08
N MET A 387 1.28 -2.77 -1.02
CA MET A 387 1.04 -3.53 -2.25
C MET A 387 1.23 -5.05 -2.12
N VAL A 388 1.33 -5.57 -0.90
CA VAL A 388 1.00 -6.97 -0.56
C VAL A 388 -0.35 -7.02 0.16
N ARG A 389 -0.69 -6.03 1.00
CA ARG A 389 -2.00 -5.95 1.66
C ARG A 389 -3.15 -5.92 0.65
N LEU A 390 -3.09 -5.01 -0.33
CA LEU A 390 -4.19 -4.82 -1.27
C LEU A 390 -4.53 -6.09 -2.07
N PRO A 391 -3.59 -6.74 -2.79
CA PRO A 391 -3.90 -7.97 -3.50
C PRO A 391 -4.24 -9.14 -2.56
N GLY A 392 -3.64 -9.22 -1.36
CA GLY A 392 -4.00 -10.25 -0.38
C GLY A 392 -5.43 -10.11 0.16
N THR A 393 -5.84 -8.89 0.52
CA THR A 393 -7.22 -8.57 0.91
C THR A 393 -8.20 -8.85 -0.26
N LEU A 394 -7.83 -8.43 -1.47
CA LEU A 394 -8.65 -8.65 -2.67
C LEU A 394 -8.85 -10.14 -2.96
N ALA A 395 -7.81 -10.96 -2.88
CA ALA A 395 -7.92 -12.41 -3.08
C ALA A 395 -8.94 -13.05 -2.11
N ARG A 396 -8.96 -12.59 -0.85
CA ARG A 396 -9.96 -13.03 0.13
C ARG A 396 -11.38 -12.55 -0.24
N ILE A 397 -11.52 -11.30 -0.69
CA ILE A 397 -12.82 -10.77 -1.14
C ILE A 397 -13.34 -11.59 -2.30
N LEU A 398 -12.51 -11.89 -3.30
CA LEU A 398 -12.91 -12.70 -4.46
C LEU A 398 -13.42 -14.08 -4.04
N LYS A 399 -12.73 -14.75 -3.12
CA LYS A 399 -13.19 -16.04 -2.58
C LYS A 399 -14.50 -15.93 -1.80
N ASP A 400 -14.58 -14.98 -0.86
CA ASP A 400 -15.77 -14.78 -0.02
C ASP A 400 -17.03 -14.44 -0.86
N LYS A 401 -16.84 -13.67 -1.92
CA LYS A 401 -17.94 -13.24 -2.81
C LYS A 401 -18.19 -14.18 -3.99
N LYS A 402 -17.36 -15.20 -4.17
CA LYS A 402 -17.36 -16.09 -5.35
C LYS A 402 -17.28 -15.29 -6.65
N ALA A 403 -16.47 -14.26 -6.63
CA ALA A 403 -16.24 -13.37 -7.76
C ALA A 403 -14.98 -13.80 -8.51
N LYS A 404 -14.90 -13.52 -9.80
CA LYS A 404 -13.87 -14.07 -10.67
C LYS A 404 -12.62 -13.17 -10.74
N TYR A 405 -12.80 -11.92 -11.12
CA TYR A 405 -11.66 -11.01 -11.35
C TYR A 405 -11.65 -9.83 -10.40
N GLY A 406 -10.47 -9.42 -10.01
CA GLY A 406 -10.28 -8.21 -9.23
C GLY A 406 -8.96 -7.51 -9.53
N ILE A 407 -8.93 -6.20 -9.32
CA ILE A 407 -7.73 -5.36 -9.43
C ILE A 407 -7.43 -4.70 -8.10
N ALA A 408 -6.18 -4.86 -7.64
CA ALA A 408 -5.60 -4.10 -6.55
C ALA A 408 -4.62 -3.06 -7.11
N ASN A 409 -4.78 -1.78 -6.78
CA ASN A 409 -3.91 -0.74 -7.31
C ASN A 409 -3.54 0.32 -6.27
N ALA A 410 -2.44 1.02 -6.54
CA ALA A 410 -1.97 2.13 -5.71
C ALA A 410 -1.28 3.22 -6.53
N CYS A 411 -1.45 4.47 -6.10
CA CYS A 411 -0.57 5.56 -6.47
C CYS A 411 0.79 5.39 -5.80
N VAL A 412 1.83 5.87 -6.44
CA VAL A 412 3.21 5.70 -6.00
C VAL A 412 3.92 7.04 -6.05
N GLY A 413 4.58 7.41 -4.95
CA GLY A 413 5.34 8.65 -4.85
C GLY A 413 6.32 8.81 -6.01
N GLY A 414 6.54 10.06 -6.44
CA GLY A 414 7.35 10.36 -7.62
C GLY A 414 6.59 10.24 -8.95
N GLY A 415 5.24 10.14 -8.94
CA GLY A 415 4.40 10.12 -10.14
C GLY A 415 4.37 8.76 -10.82
N GLN A 416 4.00 7.72 -10.09
CA GLN A 416 3.85 6.38 -10.63
C GLN A 416 2.55 5.72 -10.13
N GLY A 417 2.21 4.59 -10.73
CA GLY A 417 1.14 3.70 -10.31
C GLY A 417 1.54 2.23 -10.44
N VAL A 418 0.89 1.38 -9.68
CA VAL A 418 0.99 -0.07 -9.74
C VAL A 418 -0.41 -0.68 -9.67
N ALA A 419 -0.65 -1.74 -10.43
CA ALA A 419 -1.88 -2.53 -10.40
C ALA A 419 -1.57 -4.01 -10.51
N VAL A 420 -2.26 -4.84 -9.74
CA VAL A 420 -2.19 -6.31 -9.77
C VAL A 420 -3.58 -6.84 -10.07
N LEU A 421 -3.71 -7.62 -11.13
CA LEU A 421 -4.96 -8.28 -11.51
C LEU A 421 -4.93 -9.74 -11.06
N LEU A 422 -5.98 -10.13 -10.36
CA LEU A 422 -6.15 -11.46 -9.77
C LEU A 422 -7.35 -12.18 -10.40
N GLU A 423 -7.24 -13.50 -10.51
CA GLU A 423 -8.32 -14.42 -10.85
C GLU A 423 -8.57 -15.40 -9.71
N ASN A 424 -9.80 -15.50 -9.26
CA ASN A 424 -10.25 -16.58 -8.38
C ASN A 424 -10.53 -17.82 -9.23
N LEU A 425 -9.82 -18.90 -8.97
CA LEU A 425 -9.97 -20.14 -9.73
C LEU A 425 -11.17 -20.98 -9.32
N ASP A 426 -11.87 -20.61 -8.24
CA ASP A 426 -13.04 -21.31 -7.72
C ASP A 426 -14.38 -20.65 -8.17
N ALA A 427 -14.34 -19.59 -8.99
CA ALA A 427 -15.51 -18.83 -9.43
C ALA A 427 -16.09 -19.32 -10.76
#